data_b32a4c01171be4ba49c4982044d44ce4
#
_entry.id   b32a4c01171be4ba49c4982044d44ce4
#
_cell.length_a   1.000
_cell.length_b   1.000
_cell.length_c   1.000
_cell.angle_alpha   90.00
_cell.angle_beta   90.00
_cell.angle_gamma   90.00
#
_symmetry.space_group_name_H-M   'P 1'
#
loop_
_entity.id
_entity.type
_entity.pdbx_description
1 polymer ?
#
loop_
_entity_poly.entity_id
_entity_poly.type
_entity_poly.pdbx_seq_one_letter_code
_entity_poly.pdbx_strand_id
1 'polypeptide(L)'
;MLAGQVPDADRDVRFLLDSGRAADAGVVFDRIAAEARVVDARWDPAVVLAHRAVLAWQLGRIPLALELAAEGWASLDVDQARGVTAAQAIGMLGYLLDTVGGHRASLGILMESVELARRAGDADTLAHCLSREAGSRLMWALRGPADSVRARLVAPLELYEEVLSLATPGQTRRRALAGSARALVGLGRVAEAEPLATRGLTASQEADDRYTLSLGNVAMAEVRWHQGRLCDARTFAARAVDAADSIRDARLLIWFAEILAAICRELGDPVCEANALRRAVSASRTKMRMLQEGLGQALEQRRVTLHAQEQEAAARQAADRDALTALLNRRGLGRQAAALLQQAVVNERKPWLALVDIDHFKDINDHAGHPAGDRALLEVARLLLRESRTDDVVSRWAGDEFVVLLVEHGDDASCSAGPTAAERIRRAVHDHDWRLVVGDTARPITVSIGVATGPPHLDSLFTAADHALYRAKRAGGNRVEVELAPLPER
;
A
#
# COMPACT_ATOMS: atom_id res chain seq x y z
N MET A 1 17.01 -21.91 5.06
CA MET A 1 17.55 -20.59 4.66
C MET A 1 16.96 -20.20 3.32
N LEU A 2 16.58 -18.93 3.13
CA LEU A 2 16.14 -18.37 1.83
C LEU A 2 17.29 -18.28 0.79
N ALA A 3 18.18 -19.29 0.79
CA ALA A 3 19.33 -19.33 -0.10
C ALA A 3 18.82 -19.37 -1.56
N GLY A 4 19.07 -18.29 -2.30
CA GLY A 4 18.64 -18.14 -3.68
C GLY A 4 17.33 -17.38 -3.92
N GLN A 5 16.67 -16.82 -2.87
CA GLN A 5 15.40 -16.12 -3.01
C GLN A 5 15.45 -14.64 -2.56
N VAL A 6 16.54 -14.24 -1.93
CA VAL A 6 16.82 -12.84 -1.55
C VAL A 6 18.26 -12.49 -1.92
N PRO A 7 18.56 -11.20 -2.16
CA PRO A 7 19.90 -10.71 -2.47
C PRO A 7 20.94 -11.09 -1.41
N ASP A 8 22.20 -11.23 -1.80
CA ASP A 8 23.29 -11.59 -0.89
C ASP A 8 23.45 -10.60 0.26
N ALA A 9 23.35 -9.31 -0.03
CA ALA A 9 23.45 -8.26 0.98
C ALA A 9 22.34 -8.33 2.04
N ASP A 10 21.12 -8.76 1.68
CA ASP A 10 20.02 -9.00 2.63
C ASP A 10 20.33 -10.22 3.52
N ARG A 11 21.01 -11.24 2.97
CA ARG A 11 21.49 -12.41 3.73
C ARG A 11 22.61 -12.05 4.69
N ASP A 12 23.53 -11.17 4.30
CA ASP A 12 24.60 -10.68 5.16
C ASP A 12 24.04 -9.91 6.36
N VAL A 13 23.04 -9.05 6.15
CA VAL A 13 22.35 -8.35 7.25
C VAL A 13 21.72 -9.36 8.21
N ARG A 14 21.05 -10.37 7.69
CA ARG A 14 20.45 -11.42 8.53
C ARG A 14 21.50 -12.19 9.32
N PHE A 15 22.58 -12.60 8.70
CA PHE A 15 23.68 -13.29 9.37
C PHE A 15 24.28 -12.45 10.50
N LEU A 16 24.51 -11.17 10.26
CA LEU A 16 25.04 -10.24 11.28
C LEU A 16 24.05 -10.10 12.46
N LEU A 17 22.75 -10.00 12.20
CA LEU A 17 21.74 -9.97 13.25
C LEU A 17 21.74 -11.25 14.09
N ASP A 18 21.71 -12.40 13.43
CA ASP A 18 21.66 -13.71 14.09
C ASP A 18 22.96 -14.00 14.90
N SER A 19 24.09 -13.40 14.50
CA SER A 19 25.38 -13.44 15.22
C SER A 19 25.51 -12.40 16.34
N GLY A 20 24.47 -11.57 16.61
CA GLY A 20 24.49 -10.52 17.63
C GLY A 20 25.24 -9.25 17.23
N ARG A 21 25.61 -9.08 15.96
CA ARG A 21 26.34 -7.92 15.42
C ARG A 21 25.39 -6.87 14.87
N ALA A 22 24.41 -6.46 15.67
CA ALA A 22 23.32 -5.57 15.21
C ALA A 22 23.80 -4.19 14.74
N ALA A 23 24.92 -3.66 15.26
CA ALA A 23 25.49 -2.41 14.79
C ALA A 23 26.02 -2.52 13.36
N ASP A 24 26.75 -3.59 13.06
CA ASP A 24 27.29 -3.86 11.73
C ASP A 24 26.15 -4.15 10.74
N ALA A 25 25.15 -4.91 11.18
CA ALA A 25 23.94 -5.17 10.42
C ALA A 25 23.24 -3.86 10.03
N GLY A 26 23.14 -2.89 10.93
CA GLY A 26 22.57 -1.58 10.67
C GLY A 26 23.30 -0.80 9.58
N VAL A 27 24.64 -0.81 9.60
CA VAL A 27 25.45 -0.14 8.57
C VAL A 27 25.25 -0.76 7.19
N VAL A 28 25.22 -2.10 7.12
CA VAL A 28 24.97 -2.80 5.86
C VAL A 28 23.55 -2.55 5.37
N PHE A 29 22.57 -2.60 6.28
CA PHE A 29 21.16 -2.37 5.95
C PHE A 29 20.91 -0.94 5.46
N ASP A 30 21.47 0.09 6.10
CA ASP A 30 21.29 1.49 5.70
C ASP A 30 21.83 1.75 4.27
N ARG A 31 22.86 1.00 3.83
CA ARG A 31 23.35 1.01 2.46
C ARG A 31 22.35 0.40 1.47
N ILE A 32 21.73 -0.72 1.85
CA ILE A 32 20.69 -1.37 1.05
C ILE A 32 19.41 -0.53 1.04
N ALA A 33 19.06 0.11 2.16
CA ALA A 33 17.84 0.89 2.32
C ALA A 33 17.77 2.10 1.38
N ALA A 34 18.91 2.69 1.02
CA ALA A 34 18.98 3.76 0.02
C ALA A 34 18.49 3.31 -1.36
N GLU A 35 18.64 2.02 -1.68
CA GLU A 35 18.23 1.37 -2.92
C GLU A 35 17.06 0.38 -2.70
N ALA A 36 16.46 0.37 -1.51
CA ALA A 36 15.59 -0.70 -1.03
C ALA A 36 14.32 -0.90 -1.85
N ARG A 37 13.89 0.09 -2.63
CA ARG A 37 12.69 0.02 -3.47
C ARG A 37 12.97 -0.53 -4.87
N VAL A 38 14.23 -0.58 -5.28
CA VAL A 38 14.61 -1.17 -6.57
C VAL A 38 14.96 -2.64 -6.34
N VAL A 39 14.03 -3.52 -6.68
CA VAL A 39 14.28 -4.97 -6.67
C VAL A 39 14.69 -5.40 -8.07
N ASP A 40 15.88 -6.00 -8.19
CA ASP A 40 16.35 -6.59 -9.45
C ASP A 40 15.35 -7.64 -9.92
N ALA A 41 15.05 -7.64 -11.23
CA ALA A 41 14.08 -8.55 -11.86
C ALA A 41 14.36 -10.06 -11.64
N ARG A 42 15.54 -10.40 -11.11
CA ARG A 42 15.90 -11.78 -10.72
C ARG A 42 15.17 -12.25 -9.47
N TRP A 43 14.63 -11.34 -8.66
CA TRP A 43 14.03 -11.62 -7.36
C TRP A 43 12.55 -11.30 -7.36
N ASP A 44 11.78 -12.08 -6.60
CA ASP A 44 10.38 -11.77 -6.35
C ASP A 44 10.26 -10.53 -5.43
N PRO A 45 9.62 -9.43 -5.88
CA PRO A 45 9.55 -8.19 -5.11
C PRO A 45 8.85 -8.39 -3.75
N ALA A 46 7.80 -9.19 -3.70
CA ALA A 46 7.05 -9.42 -2.46
C ALA A 46 7.92 -10.11 -1.40
N VAL A 47 8.73 -11.09 -1.79
CA VAL A 47 9.65 -11.80 -0.89
C VAL A 47 10.74 -10.87 -0.37
N VAL A 48 11.37 -10.11 -1.27
CA VAL A 48 12.47 -9.20 -0.89
C VAL A 48 11.97 -8.09 0.01
N LEU A 49 10.85 -7.45 -0.33
CA LEU A 49 10.26 -6.37 0.48
C LEU A 49 9.80 -6.88 1.85
N ALA A 50 9.13 -8.03 1.92
CA ALA A 50 8.73 -8.65 3.18
C ALA A 50 9.95 -9.03 4.05
N HIS A 51 11.04 -9.53 3.45
CA HIS A 51 12.27 -9.83 4.16
C HIS A 51 12.93 -8.55 4.71
N ARG A 52 13.07 -7.52 3.88
CA ARG A 52 13.61 -6.22 4.28
C ARG A 52 12.76 -5.54 5.36
N ALA A 53 11.42 -5.69 5.31
CA ALA A 53 10.54 -5.21 6.37
C ALA A 53 10.85 -5.85 7.72
N VAL A 54 11.09 -7.16 7.76
CA VAL A 54 11.50 -7.88 8.98
C VAL A 54 12.87 -7.41 9.47
N LEU A 55 13.85 -7.23 8.57
CA LEU A 55 15.19 -6.72 8.93
C LEU A 55 15.10 -5.28 9.49
N ALA A 56 14.36 -4.39 8.82
CA ALA A 56 14.14 -3.01 9.26
C ALA A 56 13.52 -2.97 10.67
N TRP A 57 12.52 -3.82 10.91
CA TRP A 57 11.88 -3.96 12.22
C TRP A 57 12.89 -4.36 13.30
N GLN A 58 13.70 -5.39 13.05
CA GLN A 58 14.72 -5.86 14.01
C GLN A 58 15.80 -4.81 14.29
N LEU A 59 16.10 -3.97 13.30
CA LEU A 59 17.03 -2.83 13.42
C LEU A 59 16.38 -1.58 14.03
N GLY A 60 15.09 -1.62 14.39
CA GLY A 60 14.36 -0.49 14.96
C GLY A 60 14.00 0.61 13.96
N ARG A 61 14.10 0.34 12.66
CA ARG A 61 13.70 1.25 11.57
C ARG A 61 12.19 1.13 11.32
N ILE A 62 11.37 1.46 12.32
CA ILE A 62 9.92 1.19 12.33
C ILE A 62 9.18 1.80 11.13
N PRO A 63 9.34 3.10 10.77
CA PRO A 63 8.64 3.67 9.61
C PRO A 63 8.94 2.92 8.32
N LEU A 64 10.22 2.65 8.07
CA LEU A 64 10.66 1.91 6.88
C LEU A 64 10.14 0.47 6.88
N ALA A 65 10.10 -0.19 8.05
CA ALA A 65 9.54 -1.53 8.16
C ALA A 65 8.06 -1.58 7.77
N LEU A 66 7.28 -0.59 8.18
CA LEU A 66 5.86 -0.49 7.84
C LEU A 66 5.64 -0.18 6.35
N GLU A 67 6.45 0.70 5.76
CA GLU A 67 6.39 1.00 4.33
C GLU A 67 6.74 -0.22 3.48
N LEU A 68 7.87 -0.88 3.76
CA LEU A 68 8.29 -2.07 3.05
C LEU A 68 7.29 -3.23 3.21
N ALA A 69 6.66 -3.36 4.38
CA ALA A 69 5.61 -4.35 4.60
C ALA A 69 4.36 -4.05 3.74
N ALA A 70 3.94 -2.79 3.67
CA ALA A 70 2.80 -2.38 2.85
C ALA A 70 3.09 -2.56 1.34
N GLU A 71 4.29 -2.19 0.88
CA GLU A 71 4.72 -2.40 -0.51
C GLU A 71 4.85 -3.89 -0.85
N GLY A 72 5.40 -4.69 0.08
CA GLY A 72 5.48 -6.15 -0.07
C GLY A 72 4.10 -6.79 -0.16
N TRP A 73 3.14 -6.32 0.63
CA TRP A 73 1.75 -6.77 0.55
C TRP A 73 1.08 -6.36 -0.76
N ALA A 74 1.29 -5.11 -1.21
CA ALA A 74 0.75 -4.62 -2.47
C ALA A 74 1.36 -5.30 -3.71
N SER A 75 2.59 -5.84 -3.58
CA SER A 75 3.25 -6.61 -4.64
C SER A 75 2.75 -8.05 -4.75
N LEU A 76 1.98 -8.52 -3.76
CA LEU A 76 1.28 -9.81 -3.84
C LEU A 76 0.00 -9.61 -4.64
N ASP A 77 -0.11 -10.30 -5.78
CA ASP A 77 -1.40 -10.46 -6.44
C ASP A 77 -2.22 -11.49 -5.64
N VAL A 78 -3.09 -11.01 -4.78
CA VAL A 78 -3.85 -11.82 -3.81
C VAL A 78 -4.72 -12.87 -4.53
N ASP A 79 -5.24 -12.55 -5.70
CA ASP A 79 -6.09 -13.45 -6.50
C ASP A 79 -5.26 -14.51 -7.26
N GLN A 80 -3.99 -14.25 -7.49
CA GLN A 80 -3.05 -15.14 -8.18
C GLN A 80 -1.89 -15.63 -7.30
N ALA A 81 -1.84 -15.22 -6.01
CA ALA A 81 -0.79 -15.61 -5.08
C ALA A 81 -0.72 -17.14 -4.98
N ARG A 82 0.20 -17.74 -5.72
CA ARG A 82 0.43 -19.20 -5.78
C ARG A 82 1.91 -19.48 -5.72
N GLY A 83 2.26 -20.58 -5.06
CA GLY A 83 3.62 -21.07 -5.07
C GLY A 83 4.45 -20.65 -3.86
N VAL A 84 5.74 -20.95 -3.98
CA VAL A 84 6.74 -20.84 -2.90
C VAL A 84 6.95 -19.40 -2.45
N THR A 85 7.05 -18.46 -3.38
CA THR A 85 7.36 -17.06 -3.10
C THR A 85 6.22 -16.37 -2.35
N ALA A 86 4.98 -16.61 -2.75
CA ALA A 86 3.80 -16.08 -2.06
C ALA A 86 3.71 -16.59 -0.61
N ALA A 87 3.89 -17.89 -0.39
CA ALA A 87 3.89 -18.49 0.94
C ALA A 87 4.96 -17.86 1.84
N GLN A 88 6.15 -17.62 1.31
CA GLN A 88 7.26 -17.03 2.05
C GLN A 88 7.02 -15.57 2.41
N ALA A 89 6.57 -14.75 1.45
CA ALA A 89 6.26 -13.34 1.68
C ALA A 89 5.15 -13.19 2.73
N ILE A 90 4.03 -13.90 2.57
CA ILE A 90 2.92 -13.90 3.51
C ILE A 90 3.36 -14.38 4.90
N GLY A 91 4.17 -15.45 4.98
CA GLY A 91 4.70 -15.93 6.25
C GLY A 91 5.64 -14.94 6.96
N MET A 92 6.40 -14.14 6.21
CA MET A 92 7.24 -13.06 6.77
C MET A 92 6.41 -11.88 7.26
N LEU A 93 5.42 -11.46 6.50
CA LEU A 93 4.49 -10.38 6.88
C LEU A 93 3.65 -10.77 8.09
N GLY A 94 3.16 -12.02 8.14
CA GLY A 94 2.47 -12.55 9.31
C GLY A 94 3.35 -12.55 10.56
N TYR A 95 4.62 -12.98 10.45
CA TYR A 95 5.58 -12.93 11.55
C TYR A 95 5.83 -11.47 12.02
N LEU A 96 5.98 -10.54 11.09
CA LEU A 96 6.15 -9.12 11.42
C LEU A 96 4.94 -8.60 12.22
N LEU A 97 3.73 -8.89 11.77
CA LEU A 97 2.50 -8.49 12.45
C LEU A 97 2.39 -9.08 13.86
N ASP A 98 2.83 -10.33 14.07
CA ASP A 98 2.92 -10.96 15.40
C ASP A 98 3.89 -10.22 16.31
N THR A 99 5.03 -9.77 15.80
CA THR A 99 6.02 -9.00 16.57
C THR A 99 5.55 -7.61 16.97
N VAL A 100 4.70 -6.99 16.15
CA VAL A 100 4.03 -5.70 16.45
C VAL A 100 2.98 -5.85 17.55
N GLY A 101 2.36 -7.02 17.68
CA GLY A 101 1.35 -7.30 18.70
C GLY A 101 -0.04 -7.65 18.15
N GLY A 102 -0.19 -7.74 16.85
CA GLY A 102 -1.45 -8.11 16.18
C GLY A 102 -1.71 -9.62 16.14
N HIS A 103 -1.54 -10.34 17.26
CA HIS A 103 -1.53 -11.81 17.31
C HIS A 103 -2.70 -12.49 16.57
N ARG A 104 -3.95 -12.04 16.79
CA ARG A 104 -5.12 -12.68 16.17
C ARG A 104 -5.10 -12.55 14.63
N ALA A 105 -4.77 -11.37 14.12
CA ALA A 105 -4.64 -11.13 12.67
C ALA A 105 -3.44 -11.87 12.09
N SER A 106 -2.29 -11.82 12.79
CA SER A 106 -1.07 -12.54 12.42
C SER A 106 -1.30 -14.03 12.25
N LEU A 107 -2.03 -14.67 13.18
CA LEU A 107 -2.26 -16.10 13.14
C LEU A 107 -3.03 -16.52 11.88
N GLY A 108 -4.05 -15.76 11.47
CA GLY A 108 -4.77 -16.02 10.21
C GLY A 108 -3.84 -16.00 8.99
N ILE A 109 -2.97 -14.99 8.92
CA ILE A 109 -1.98 -14.83 7.85
C ILE A 109 -0.93 -15.95 7.86
N LEU A 110 -0.46 -16.36 9.05
CA LEU A 110 0.50 -17.47 9.18
C LEU A 110 -0.12 -18.80 8.75
N MET A 111 -1.36 -19.07 9.08
CA MET A 111 -2.09 -20.26 8.63
C MET A 111 -2.26 -20.27 7.11
N GLU A 112 -2.59 -19.13 6.52
CA GLU A 112 -2.66 -18.98 5.06
C GLU A 112 -1.32 -19.27 4.39
N SER A 113 -0.21 -18.78 4.94
CA SER A 113 1.13 -19.06 4.43
C SER A 113 1.46 -20.58 4.45
N VAL A 114 1.05 -21.29 5.50
CA VAL A 114 1.21 -22.75 5.60
C VAL A 114 0.40 -23.47 4.53
N GLU A 115 -0.85 -23.06 4.32
CA GLU A 115 -1.71 -23.68 3.30
C GLU A 115 -1.14 -23.48 1.89
N LEU A 116 -0.66 -22.27 1.59
CA LEU A 116 0.01 -21.98 0.31
C LEU A 116 1.30 -22.79 0.14
N ALA A 117 2.11 -22.93 1.19
CA ALA A 117 3.33 -23.73 1.16
C ALA A 117 3.02 -25.21 0.94
N ARG A 118 1.96 -25.77 1.54
CA ARG A 118 1.50 -27.13 1.30
C ARG A 118 1.09 -27.36 -0.15
N ARG A 119 0.35 -26.44 -0.74
CA ARG A 119 -0.05 -26.50 -2.15
C ARG A 119 1.13 -26.39 -3.10
N ALA A 120 2.15 -25.61 -2.72
CA ALA A 120 3.37 -25.46 -3.53
C ALA A 120 4.27 -26.69 -3.54
N GLY A 121 4.16 -27.59 -2.53
CA GLY A 121 4.90 -28.83 -2.44
C GLY A 121 6.40 -28.69 -2.10
N ASP A 122 6.85 -27.48 -1.68
CA ASP A 122 8.25 -27.25 -1.29
C ASP A 122 8.43 -27.47 0.22
N ALA A 123 9.15 -28.53 0.58
CA ALA A 123 9.33 -28.97 1.95
C ALA A 123 10.05 -27.92 2.84
N ASP A 124 11.04 -27.22 2.31
CA ASP A 124 11.78 -26.20 3.06
C ASP A 124 10.92 -24.98 3.34
N THR A 125 10.13 -24.49 2.38
CA THR A 125 9.18 -23.39 2.58
C THR A 125 8.08 -23.78 3.56
N LEU A 126 7.53 -24.99 3.43
CA LEU A 126 6.52 -25.49 4.37
C LEU A 126 7.09 -25.55 5.78
N ALA A 127 8.28 -26.09 5.98
CA ALA A 127 8.93 -26.14 7.29
C ALA A 127 9.15 -24.72 7.89
N HIS A 128 9.49 -23.72 7.06
CA HIS A 128 9.63 -22.33 7.49
C HIS A 128 8.29 -21.72 7.93
N CYS A 129 7.23 -21.88 7.15
CA CYS A 129 5.90 -21.36 7.46
C CYS A 129 5.34 -22.02 8.72
N LEU A 130 5.40 -23.35 8.82
CA LEU A 130 5.01 -24.11 10.01
C LEU A 130 5.76 -23.65 11.26
N SER A 131 7.08 -23.45 11.18
CA SER A 131 7.90 -23.00 12.31
C SER A 131 7.50 -21.60 12.81
N ARG A 132 7.04 -20.70 11.93
CA ARG A 132 6.54 -19.38 12.33
C ARG A 132 5.17 -19.49 13.00
N GLU A 133 4.27 -20.26 12.43
CA GLU A 133 2.95 -20.50 13.02
C GLU A 133 3.07 -21.17 14.40
N ALA A 134 3.86 -22.25 14.49
CA ALA A 134 4.12 -22.95 15.74
C ALA A 134 4.69 -22.01 16.83
N GLY A 135 5.65 -21.14 16.45
CA GLY A 135 6.26 -20.17 17.36
C GLY A 135 5.26 -19.15 17.89
N SER A 136 4.41 -18.61 17.03
CA SER A 136 3.34 -17.69 17.42
C SER A 136 2.33 -18.37 18.38
N ARG A 137 1.86 -19.57 18.04
CA ARG A 137 0.94 -20.36 18.89
C ARG A 137 1.56 -20.73 20.23
N LEU A 138 2.83 -21.17 20.25
CA LEU A 138 3.55 -21.53 21.48
C LEU A 138 3.67 -20.31 22.41
N MET A 139 4.10 -19.19 21.88
CA MET A 139 4.26 -17.97 22.67
C MET A 139 2.95 -17.52 23.30
N TRP A 140 1.87 -17.61 22.54
CA TRP A 140 0.54 -17.23 23.02
C TRP A 140 -0.02 -18.24 24.04
N ALA A 141 0.23 -19.54 23.83
CA ALA A 141 -0.17 -20.58 24.75
C ALA A 141 0.49 -20.40 26.12
N LEU A 142 1.82 -20.18 26.15
CA LEU A 142 2.60 -20.07 27.40
C LEU A 142 2.32 -18.76 28.19
N ARG A 143 1.80 -17.73 27.55
CA ARG A 143 1.42 -16.46 28.20
C ARG A 143 -0.05 -16.38 28.59
N GLY A 144 -0.85 -17.35 28.22
CA GLY A 144 -2.28 -17.35 28.50
C GLY A 144 -2.62 -17.84 29.91
N PRO A 145 -3.93 -17.82 30.26
CA PRO A 145 -4.43 -18.31 31.56
C PRO A 145 -3.99 -19.76 31.82
N ALA A 146 -3.56 -20.05 33.06
CA ALA A 146 -2.99 -21.35 33.47
C ALA A 146 -3.89 -22.54 33.13
N ASP A 147 -5.19 -22.40 33.33
CA ASP A 147 -6.17 -23.48 33.17
C ASP A 147 -6.31 -24.01 31.74
N SER A 148 -5.88 -23.22 30.74
CA SER A 148 -6.02 -23.57 29.33
C SER A 148 -4.67 -23.76 28.61
N VAL A 149 -3.55 -23.62 29.32
CA VAL A 149 -2.21 -23.75 28.72
C VAL A 149 -2.01 -25.11 28.06
N ARG A 150 -2.32 -26.21 28.78
CA ARG A 150 -2.12 -27.56 28.24
C ARG A 150 -2.87 -27.82 26.95
N ALA A 151 -4.14 -27.45 26.88
CA ALA A 151 -4.94 -27.65 25.67
C ALA A 151 -4.36 -26.86 24.46
N ARG A 152 -3.80 -25.67 24.72
CA ARG A 152 -3.24 -24.81 23.67
C ARG A 152 -1.84 -25.21 23.22
N LEU A 153 -1.13 -26.08 23.95
CA LEU A 153 0.21 -26.54 23.60
C LEU A 153 0.24 -27.74 22.68
N VAL A 154 -0.88 -28.43 22.46
CA VAL A 154 -0.96 -29.59 21.57
C VAL A 154 -0.67 -29.18 20.13
N ALA A 155 -1.40 -28.19 19.61
CA ALA A 155 -1.24 -27.74 18.22
C ALA A 155 0.19 -27.24 17.89
N PRO A 156 0.84 -26.35 18.68
CA PRO A 156 2.23 -25.99 18.38
C PRO A 156 3.21 -27.15 18.47
N LEU A 157 2.98 -28.15 19.33
CA LEU A 157 3.82 -29.34 19.36
C LEU A 157 3.70 -30.14 18.06
N GLU A 158 2.48 -30.44 17.61
CA GLU A 158 2.23 -31.13 16.35
C GLU A 158 2.88 -30.43 15.15
N LEU A 159 2.74 -29.11 15.07
CA LEU A 159 3.38 -28.32 14.02
C LEU A 159 4.91 -28.41 14.07
N TYR A 160 5.52 -28.36 15.26
CA TYR A 160 6.96 -28.53 15.39
C TYR A 160 7.42 -29.95 15.06
N GLU A 161 6.64 -30.99 15.38
CA GLU A 161 6.93 -32.37 14.99
C GLU A 161 6.91 -32.51 13.45
N GLU A 162 5.94 -31.87 12.76
CA GLU A 162 5.91 -31.79 11.30
C GLU A 162 7.16 -31.06 10.77
N VAL A 163 7.56 -29.92 11.35
CA VAL A 163 8.81 -29.22 10.99
C VAL A 163 10.02 -30.14 11.13
N LEU A 164 10.12 -30.90 12.22
CA LEU A 164 11.27 -31.81 12.46
C LEU A 164 11.35 -32.95 11.47
N SER A 165 10.22 -33.36 10.89
CA SER A 165 10.18 -34.39 9.83
C SER A 165 10.60 -33.84 8.46
N LEU A 166 10.36 -32.55 8.18
CA LEU A 166 10.59 -31.91 6.89
C LEU A 166 11.94 -31.16 6.82
N ALA A 167 12.31 -30.45 7.90
CA ALA A 167 13.41 -29.49 7.88
C ALA A 167 14.78 -30.18 7.80
N THR A 168 15.58 -29.72 6.87
CA THR A 168 17.02 -30.01 6.78
C THR A 168 17.79 -29.38 7.97
N PRO A 169 19.03 -29.81 8.27
CA PRO A 169 19.85 -29.17 9.30
C PRO A 169 19.99 -27.66 9.03
N GLY A 170 19.57 -26.85 10.00
CA GLY A 170 19.56 -25.40 9.85
C GLY A 170 18.81 -24.69 10.98
N GLN A 171 18.63 -23.38 10.85
CA GLN A 171 17.99 -22.53 11.87
C GLN A 171 16.54 -22.98 12.18
N THR A 172 15.77 -23.32 11.12
CA THR A 172 14.37 -23.78 11.28
C THR A 172 14.29 -25.04 12.14
N ARG A 173 15.18 -26.01 11.91
CA ARG A 173 15.22 -27.22 12.72
C ARG A 173 15.65 -26.95 14.16
N ARG A 174 16.64 -26.06 14.39
CA ARG A 174 17.06 -25.65 15.76
C ARG A 174 15.92 -24.99 16.53
N ARG A 175 15.15 -24.10 15.86
CA ARG A 175 13.95 -23.48 16.44
C ARG A 175 12.89 -24.50 16.82
N ALA A 176 12.64 -25.47 15.95
CA ALA A 176 11.64 -26.51 16.21
C ALA A 176 12.05 -27.42 17.39
N LEU A 177 13.33 -27.78 17.51
CA LEU A 177 13.83 -28.54 18.67
C LEU A 177 13.59 -27.81 19.99
N ALA A 178 13.93 -26.52 20.06
CA ALA A 178 13.70 -25.72 21.27
C ALA A 178 12.20 -25.49 21.55
N GLY A 179 11.40 -25.24 20.49
CA GLY A 179 9.96 -25.05 20.60
C GLY A 179 9.22 -26.32 21.05
N SER A 180 9.55 -27.47 20.47
CA SER A 180 9.00 -28.77 20.90
C SER A 180 9.32 -29.06 22.37
N ALA A 181 10.58 -28.84 22.76
CA ALA A 181 10.98 -29.06 24.15
C ALA A 181 10.16 -28.20 25.12
N ARG A 182 9.95 -26.93 24.80
CA ARG A 182 9.15 -26.02 25.64
C ARG A 182 7.66 -26.42 25.68
N ALA A 183 7.09 -26.84 24.53
CA ALA A 183 5.74 -27.34 24.48
C ALA A 183 5.57 -28.61 25.35
N LEU A 184 6.51 -29.56 25.27
CA LEU A 184 6.54 -30.78 26.07
C LEU A 184 6.67 -30.48 27.57
N VAL A 185 7.51 -29.52 27.98
CA VAL A 185 7.60 -29.09 29.38
C VAL A 185 6.26 -28.57 29.86
N GLY A 186 5.61 -27.69 29.10
CA GLY A 186 4.31 -27.15 29.46
C GLY A 186 3.17 -28.21 29.50
N LEU A 187 3.33 -29.31 28.78
CA LEU A 187 2.46 -30.49 28.85
C LEU A 187 2.81 -31.44 30.00
N GLY A 188 3.90 -31.22 30.74
CA GLY A 188 4.39 -32.06 31.82
C GLY A 188 5.24 -33.26 31.36
N ARG A 189 5.59 -33.33 30.05
CA ARG A 189 6.37 -34.43 29.43
C ARG A 189 7.87 -34.12 29.46
N VAL A 190 8.40 -33.83 30.65
CA VAL A 190 9.76 -33.29 30.86
C VAL A 190 10.86 -34.29 30.37
N ALA A 191 10.66 -35.59 30.58
CA ALA A 191 11.60 -36.63 30.14
C ALA A 191 11.79 -36.64 28.61
N GLU A 192 10.76 -36.32 27.86
CA GLU A 192 10.80 -36.22 26.40
C GLU A 192 11.36 -34.89 25.92
N ALA A 193 11.18 -33.83 26.71
CA ALA A 193 11.69 -32.49 26.41
C ALA A 193 13.22 -32.40 26.47
N GLU A 194 13.86 -33.05 27.45
CA GLU A 194 15.29 -32.92 27.72
C GLU A 194 16.20 -33.29 26.54
N PRO A 195 16.02 -34.43 25.86
CA PRO A 195 16.82 -34.74 24.69
C PRO A 195 16.65 -33.75 23.52
N LEU A 196 15.47 -33.22 23.34
CA LEU A 196 15.23 -32.22 22.30
C LEU A 196 15.89 -30.87 22.64
N ALA A 197 15.76 -30.41 23.89
CA ALA A 197 16.41 -29.20 24.39
C ALA A 197 17.93 -29.30 24.26
N THR A 198 18.51 -30.45 24.66
CA THR A 198 19.95 -30.70 24.56
C THR A 198 20.44 -30.68 23.11
N ARG A 199 19.77 -31.40 22.22
CA ARG A 199 20.12 -31.41 20.78
C ARG A 199 20.00 -30.02 20.17
N GLY A 200 18.93 -29.28 20.47
CA GLY A 200 18.72 -27.91 19.99
C GLY A 200 19.79 -26.96 20.45
N LEU A 201 20.17 -27.04 21.74
CA LEU A 201 21.21 -26.20 22.34
C LEU A 201 22.59 -26.48 21.73
N THR A 202 23.00 -27.75 21.66
CA THR A 202 24.27 -28.14 21.05
C THR A 202 24.35 -27.68 19.59
N ALA A 203 23.38 -27.98 18.78
CA ALA A 203 23.33 -27.52 17.37
C ALA A 203 23.36 -26.01 17.21
N SER A 204 22.81 -25.24 18.17
CA SER A 204 22.86 -23.78 18.16
C SER A 204 24.25 -23.25 18.55
N GLN A 205 24.95 -23.92 19.46
CA GLN A 205 26.33 -23.61 19.83
C GLN A 205 27.31 -23.85 18.67
N GLU A 206 27.19 -25.01 18.01
CA GLU A 206 28.01 -25.39 16.85
C GLU A 206 27.83 -24.41 15.66
N ALA A 207 26.63 -23.85 15.52
CA ALA A 207 26.31 -22.93 14.43
C ALA A 207 26.59 -21.45 14.77
N ASP A 208 27.01 -21.12 15.98
CA ASP A 208 27.16 -19.75 16.54
C ASP A 208 25.94 -18.84 16.27
N ASP A 209 24.75 -19.45 16.30
CA ASP A 209 23.47 -18.78 16.05
C ASP A 209 22.89 -18.28 17.38
N ARG A 210 23.12 -17.01 17.69
CA ARG A 210 22.69 -16.36 18.96
C ARG A 210 21.17 -16.38 19.13
N TYR A 211 20.41 -16.30 18.04
CA TYR A 211 18.97 -16.35 18.11
C TYR A 211 18.47 -17.74 18.60
N THR A 212 18.91 -18.83 17.94
CA THR A 212 18.50 -20.18 18.37
C THR A 212 19.17 -20.60 19.65
N LEU A 213 20.36 -20.06 19.97
CA LEU A 213 21.03 -20.26 21.25
C LEU A 213 20.19 -19.71 22.41
N SER A 214 19.55 -18.54 22.23
CA SER A 214 18.64 -17.99 23.25
C SER A 214 17.44 -18.89 23.49
N LEU A 215 16.85 -19.45 22.42
CA LEU A 215 15.73 -20.39 22.50
C LEU A 215 16.12 -21.74 23.14
N GLY A 216 17.30 -22.27 22.78
CA GLY A 216 17.82 -23.53 23.35
C GLY A 216 18.12 -23.40 24.84
N ASN A 217 18.71 -22.28 25.27
CA ASN A 217 18.99 -22.02 26.67
C ASN A 217 17.70 -21.89 27.49
N VAL A 218 16.67 -21.17 27.01
CA VAL A 218 15.41 -21.08 27.77
C VAL A 218 14.69 -22.42 27.84
N ALA A 219 14.73 -23.22 26.76
CA ALA A 219 14.15 -24.57 26.80
C ALA A 219 14.85 -25.46 27.85
N MET A 220 16.16 -25.42 27.92
CA MET A 220 16.93 -26.14 28.93
C MET A 220 16.66 -25.59 30.35
N ALA A 221 16.53 -24.27 30.50
CA ALA A 221 16.16 -23.66 31.79
C ALA A 221 14.80 -24.19 32.28
N GLU A 222 13.78 -24.24 31.44
CA GLU A 222 12.46 -24.76 31.78
C GLU A 222 12.50 -26.26 32.11
N VAL A 223 13.28 -27.06 31.38
CA VAL A 223 13.51 -28.49 31.69
C VAL A 223 14.12 -28.64 33.09
N ARG A 224 15.23 -27.93 33.39
CA ARG A 224 15.90 -28.00 34.69
C ARG A 224 15.02 -27.51 35.84
N TRP A 225 14.24 -26.48 35.58
CA TRP A 225 13.28 -25.94 36.54
C TRP A 225 12.23 -26.99 36.96
N HIS A 226 11.61 -27.65 35.99
CA HIS A 226 10.62 -28.70 36.27
C HIS A 226 11.23 -29.99 36.86
N GLN A 227 12.54 -30.17 36.75
CA GLN A 227 13.29 -31.23 37.45
C GLN A 227 13.71 -30.83 38.88
N GLY A 228 13.35 -29.63 39.36
CA GLY A 228 13.79 -29.12 40.66
C GLY A 228 15.25 -28.69 40.73
N ARG A 229 15.96 -28.65 39.59
CA ARG A 229 17.40 -28.26 39.51
C ARG A 229 17.51 -26.74 39.33
N LEU A 230 17.08 -25.99 40.35
CA LEU A 230 16.90 -24.54 40.27
C LEU A 230 18.20 -23.76 39.96
N CYS A 231 19.35 -24.18 40.49
CA CYS A 231 20.64 -23.54 40.20
C CYS A 231 21.05 -23.64 38.73
N ASP A 232 20.85 -24.84 38.15
CA ASP A 232 21.10 -25.06 36.72
C ASP A 232 20.10 -24.28 35.87
N ALA A 233 18.81 -24.29 36.25
CA ALA A 233 17.74 -23.54 35.59
C ALA A 233 18.08 -22.03 35.52
N ARG A 234 18.51 -21.45 36.64
CA ARG A 234 18.98 -20.05 36.73
C ARG A 234 20.11 -19.78 35.74
N THR A 235 21.10 -20.69 35.70
CA THR A 235 22.29 -20.52 34.83
C THR A 235 21.88 -20.51 33.35
N PHE A 236 21.02 -21.42 32.91
CA PHE A 236 20.52 -21.47 31.55
C PHE A 236 19.60 -20.29 31.23
N ALA A 237 18.72 -19.88 32.17
CA ALA A 237 17.85 -18.74 31.98
C ALA A 237 18.67 -17.43 31.84
N ALA A 238 19.71 -17.23 32.63
CA ALA A 238 20.61 -16.09 32.50
C ALA A 238 21.29 -16.05 31.12
N ARG A 239 21.81 -17.19 30.63
CA ARG A 239 22.38 -17.30 29.28
C ARG A 239 21.37 -17.01 28.19
N ALA A 240 20.11 -17.43 28.36
CA ALA A 240 19.03 -17.12 27.41
C ALA A 240 18.78 -15.61 27.35
N VAL A 241 18.73 -14.94 28.50
CA VAL A 241 18.56 -13.48 28.62
C VAL A 241 19.73 -12.73 27.96
N ASP A 242 20.98 -13.16 28.19
CA ASP A 242 22.17 -12.53 27.62
C ASP A 242 22.23 -12.72 26.08
N ALA A 243 21.86 -13.90 25.60
CA ALA A 243 21.79 -14.14 24.15
C ALA A 243 20.69 -13.28 23.50
N ALA A 244 19.49 -13.17 24.12
CA ALA A 244 18.41 -12.34 23.61
C ALA A 244 18.78 -10.83 23.59
N ASP A 245 19.54 -10.37 24.58
CA ASP A 245 20.05 -9.00 24.64
C ASP A 245 21.06 -8.71 23.51
N SER A 246 21.98 -9.67 23.26
CA SER A 246 23.00 -9.53 22.21
C SER A 246 22.41 -9.36 20.80
N ILE A 247 21.27 -9.98 20.52
CA ILE A 247 20.54 -9.86 19.24
C ILE A 247 19.51 -8.72 19.22
N ARG A 248 19.40 -7.97 20.33
CA ARG A 248 18.45 -6.85 20.52
C ARG A 248 16.98 -7.24 20.30
N ASP A 249 16.61 -8.50 20.54
CA ASP A 249 15.20 -8.92 20.51
C ASP A 249 14.53 -8.63 21.86
N ALA A 250 13.95 -7.43 21.97
CA ALA A 250 13.29 -6.98 23.19
C ALA A 250 12.14 -7.91 23.63
N ARG A 251 11.47 -8.61 22.68
CA ARG A 251 10.37 -9.53 22.98
C ARG A 251 10.89 -10.77 23.71
N LEU A 252 11.95 -11.38 23.20
CA LEU A 252 12.58 -12.53 23.84
C LEU A 252 13.25 -12.11 25.16
N LEU A 253 13.92 -10.97 25.19
CA LEU A 253 14.56 -10.45 26.39
C LEU A 253 13.57 -10.26 27.54
N ILE A 254 12.43 -9.63 27.29
CA ILE A 254 11.39 -9.45 28.30
C ILE A 254 10.92 -10.82 28.84
N TRP A 255 10.57 -11.70 27.93
CA TRP A 255 10.01 -12.99 28.29
C TRP A 255 10.99 -13.87 29.08
N PHE A 256 12.24 -13.97 28.62
CA PHE A 256 13.25 -14.79 29.29
C PHE A 256 13.70 -14.19 30.63
N ALA A 257 13.70 -12.86 30.75
CA ALA A 257 13.93 -12.21 32.01
C ALA A 257 12.80 -12.44 33.04
N GLU A 258 11.55 -12.53 32.59
CA GLU A 258 10.42 -12.93 33.44
C GLU A 258 10.56 -14.38 33.95
N ILE A 259 10.99 -15.31 33.07
CA ILE A 259 11.29 -16.69 33.43
C ILE A 259 12.45 -16.76 34.45
N LEU A 260 13.54 -16.03 34.19
CA LEU A 260 14.67 -15.94 35.11
C LEU A 260 14.25 -15.40 36.48
N ALA A 261 13.42 -14.35 36.52
CA ALA A 261 12.91 -13.78 37.75
C ALA A 261 12.06 -14.80 38.54
N ALA A 262 11.21 -15.58 37.86
CA ALA A 262 10.42 -16.62 38.50
C ALA A 262 11.31 -17.72 39.13
N ILE A 263 12.34 -18.16 38.41
CA ILE A 263 13.31 -19.13 38.93
C ILE A 263 14.08 -18.56 40.13
N CYS A 264 14.53 -17.29 40.05
CA CYS A 264 15.25 -16.64 41.18
C CYS A 264 14.36 -16.48 42.42
N ARG A 265 13.05 -16.21 42.22
CA ARG A 265 12.07 -16.15 43.31
C ARG A 265 11.95 -17.49 44.02
N GLU A 266 11.86 -18.59 43.30
CA GLU A 266 11.78 -19.93 43.85
C GLU A 266 13.07 -20.37 44.56
N LEU A 267 14.23 -19.87 44.09
CA LEU A 267 15.52 -20.03 44.74
C LEU A 267 15.66 -19.20 46.00
N GLY A 268 14.78 -18.25 46.27
CA GLY A 268 14.92 -17.32 47.37
C GLY A 268 16.03 -16.28 47.16
N ASP A 269 16.37 -15.92 45.91
CA ASP A 269 17.36 -14.93 45.54
C ASP A 269 16.69 -13.61 45.07
N PRO A 270 16.30 -12.71 46.00
CA PRO A 270 15.60 -11.48 45.66
C PRO A 270 16.45 -10.48 44.84
N VAL A 271 17.76 -10.58 44.93
CA VAL A 271 18.66 -9.70 44.17
C VAL A 271 18.68 -10.10 42.71
N CYS A 272 18.78 -11.40 42.44
CA CYS A 272 18.68 -11.94 41.08
C CYS A 272 17.31 -11.63 40.48
N GLU A 273 16.21 -11.88 41.21
CA GLU A 273 14.86 -11.57 40.79
C GLU A 273 14.71 -10.09 40.42
N ALA A 274 15.10 -9.18 41.28
CA ALA A 274 15.02 -7.74 41.03
C ALA A 274 15.85 -7.30 39.82
N ASN A 275 17.03 -7.92 39.59
CA ASN A 275 17.86 -7.62 38.42
C ASN A 275 17.21 -8.09 37.12
N ALA A 276 16.64 -9.30 37.10
CA ALA A 276 15.95 -9.85 35.96
C ALA A 276 14.71 -8.99 35.58
N LEU A 277 13.90 -8.62 36.57
CA LEU A 277 12.74 -7.73 36.36
C LEU A 277 13.14 -6.35 35.87
N ARG A 278 14.25 -5.75 36.40
CA ARG A 278 14.76 -4.48 35.87
C ARG A 278 15.13 -4.57 34.38
N ARG A 279 15.77 -5.67 33.95
CA ARG A 279 16.08 -5.92 32.54
C ARG A 279 14.81 -6.00 31.70
N ALA A 280 13.80 -6.74 32.17
CA ALA A 280 12.50 -6.84 31.47
C ALA A 280 11.82 -5.46 31.34
N VAL A 281 11.76 -4.68 32.42
CA VAL A 281 11.16 -3.34 32.42
C VAL A 281 11.93 -2.38 31.51
N SER A 282 13.26 -2.41 31.55
CA SER A 282 14.10 -1.59 30.66
C SER A 282 13.86 -1.92 29.19
N ALA A 283 13.86 -3.20 28.84
CA ALA A 283 13.57 -3.65 27.48
C ALA A 283 12.15 -3.26 27.02
N SER A 284 11.16 -3.40 27.92
CA SER A 284 9.77 -3.00 27.63
C SER A 284 9.65 -1.50 27.37
N ARG A 285 10.31 -0.65 28.20
CA ARG A 285 10.33 0.80 28.00
C ARG A 285 11.02 1.18 26.70
N THR A 286 12.13 0.54 26.37
CA THR A 286 12.85 0.78 25.11
C THR A 286 11.99 0.40 23.91
N LYS A 287 11.35 -0.78 23.94
CA LYS A 287 10.41 -1.23 22.89
C LYS A 287 9.25 -0.24 22.73
N MET A 288 8.63 0.18 23.84
CA MET A 288 7.51 1.12 23.80
C MET A 288 7.92 2.46 23.20
N ARG A 289 9.07 3.01 23.60
CA ARG A 289 9.60 4.26 23.06
C ARG A 289 9.83 4.16 21.56
N MET A 290 10.51 3.09 21.10
CA MET A 290 10.76 2.86 19.67
C MET A 290 9.46 2.78 18.87
N LEU A 291 8.44 2.09 19.41
CA LEU A 291 7.12 2.00 18.78
C LEU A 291 6.42 3.36 18.70
N GLN A 292 6.44 4.13 19.79
CA GLN A 292 5.83 5.47 19.83
C GLN A 292 6.52 6.44 18.87
N GLU A 293 7.86 6.48 18.88
CA GLU A 293 8.64 7.30 17.97
C GLU A 293 8.42 6.90 16.51
N GLY A 294 8.50 5.59 16.22
CA GLY A 294 8.29 5.07 14.88
C GLY A 294 6.88 5.30 14.34
N LEU A 295 5.86 5.10 15.18
CA LEU A 295 4.47 5.38 14.81
C LEU A 295 4.25 6.88 14.58
N GLY A 296 4.82 7.74 15.45
CA GLY A 296 4.77 9.19 15.27
C GLY A 296 5.37 9.63 13.95
N GLN A 297 6.55 9.11 13.60
CA GLN A 297 7.22 9.38 12.32
C GLN A 297 6.39 8.88 11.11
N ALA A 298 5.84 7.67 11.20
CA ALA A 298 5.01 7.10 10.12
C ALA A 298 3.74 7.93 9.88
N LEU A 299 3.06 8.37 10.95
CA LEU A 299 1.89 9.23 10.85
C LEU A 299 2.23 10.60 10.24
N GLU A 300 3.33 11.22 10.67
CA GLU A 300 3.77 12.50 10.14
C GLU A 300 4.13 12.38 8.65
N GLN A 301 4.86 11.34 8.26
CA GLN A 301 5.19 11.08 6.86
C GLN A 301 3.94 10.87 6.00
N ARG A 302 2.97 10.12 6.52
CA ARG A 302 1.68 9.92 5.82
C ARG A 302 0.92 11.23 5.66
N ARG A 303 0.91 12.09 6.71
CA ARG A 303 0.29 13.42 6.66
C ARG A 303 0.92 14.30 5.59
N VAL A 304 2.26 14.35 5.53
CA VAL A 304 3.00 15.12 4.51
C VAL A 304 2.69 14.62 3.11
N THR A 305 2.67 13.29 2.91
CA THR A 305 2.35 12.68 1.61
C THR A 305 0.93 13.03 1.15
N LEU A 306 -0.07 12.90 2.04
CA LEU A 306 -1.46 13.26 1.72
C LEU A 306 -1.59 14.73 1.36
N HIS A 307 -0.96 15.62 2.13
CA HIS A 307 -0.99 17.05 1.84
C HIS A 307 -0.33 17.40 0.49
N ALA A 308 0.79 16.76 0.17
CA ALA A 308 1.45 16.92 -1.13
C ALA A 308 0.55 16.44 -2.29
N GLN A 309 -0.14 15.31 -2.13
CA GLN A 309 -1.10 14.79 -3.11
C GLN A 309 -2.29 15.73 -3.31
N GLU A 310 -2.83 16.30 -2.23
CA GLU A 310 -3.92 17.29 -2.28
C GLU A 310 -3.47 18.55 -3.03
N GLN A 311 -2.28 19.07 -2.71
CA GLN A 311 -1.71 20.22 -3.40
C GLN A 311 -1.47 19.96 -4.89
N GLU A 312 -0.95 18.79 -5.24
CA GLU A 312 -0.74 18.39 -6.63
C GLU A 312 -2.07 18.26 -7.38
N ALA A 313 -3.09 17.66 -6.76
CA ALA A 313 -4.44 17.55 -7.32
C ALA A 313 -5.06 18.93 -7.56
N ALA A 314 -4.96 19.83 -6.57
CA ALA A 314 -5.44 21.21 -6.70
C ALA A 314 -4.69 21.98 -7.78
N ALA A 315 -3.36 21.85 -7.85
CA ALA A 315 -2.55 22.47 -8.90
C ALA A 315 -2.91 21.94 -10.30
N ARG A 316 -3.12 20.63 -10.43
CA ARG A 316 -3.59 20.02 -11.69
C ARG A 316 -4.97 20.54 -12.09
N GLN A 317 -5.90 20.64 -11.14
CA GLN A 317 -7.24 21.15 -11.40
C GLN A 317 -7.20 22.63 -11.81
N ALA A 318 -6.38 23.45 -11.16
CA ALA A 318 -6.18 24.84 -11.54
C ALA A 318 -5.55 24.98 -12.93
N ALA A 319 -4.56 24.14 -13.28
CA ALA A 319 -3.92 24.12 -14.59
C ALA A 319 -4.84 23.67 -15.73
N ASP A 320 -5.99 23.06 -15.45
CA ASP A 320 -6.98 22.62 -16.43
C ASP A 320 -8.08 23.60 -16.69
N ARG A 321 -8.11 24.72 -15.97
CA ARG A 321 -9.12 25.76 -16.13
C ARG A 321 -8.60 26.98 -16.84
N ASP A 322 -9.49 27.66 -17.56
CA ASP A 322 -9.26 28.98 -18.12
C ASP A 322 -9.31 30.04 -17.02
N ALA A 323 -8.30 30.91 -16.95
CA ALA A 323 -8.15 31.89 -15.88
C ALA A 323 -9.26 32.94 -15.84
N LEU A 324 -9.88 33.26 -17.00
CA LEU A 324 -10.96 34.24 -17.07
C LEU A 324 -12.32 33.61 -16.78
N THR A 325 -12.65 32.54 -17.46
CA THR A 325 -14.03 31.96 -17.42
C THR A 325 -14.22 30.86 -16.41
N ALA A 326 -13.13 30.33 -15.82
CA ALA A 326 -13.11 29.15 -14.96
C ALA A 326 -13.64 27.86 -15.63
N LEU A 327 -14.01 27.89 -16.90
CA LEU A 327 -14.29 26.70 -17.70
C LEU A 327 -13.02 25.85 -17.85
N LEU A 328 -13.16 24.63 -18.33
CA LEU A 328 -11.98 23.89 -18.74
C LEU A 328 -11.26 24.65 -19.85
N ASN A 329 -9.94 24.65 -19.79
CA ASN A 329 -9.11 25.08 -20.92
C ASN A 329 -8.91 23.91 -21.91
N ARG A 330 -8.21 24.14 -23.01
CA ARG A 330 -7.88 23.13 -24.03
C ARG A 330 -7.29 21.85 -23.43
N ARG A 331 -6.41 21.97 -22.43
CA ARG A 331 -5.77 20.83 -21.76
C ARG A 331 -6.76 20.07 -20.89
N GLY A 332 -7.61 20.77 -20.14
CA GLY A 332 -8.66 20.20 -19.32
C GLY A 332 -9.70 19.46 -20.16
N LEU A 333 -10.10 20.05 -21.30
CA LEU A 333 -10.97 19.40 -22.28
C LEU A 333 -10.39 18.06 -22.74
N GLY A 334 -9.11 18.03 -23.18
CA GLY A 334 -8.47 16.80 -23.69
C GLY A 334 -8.52 15.64 -22.70
N ARG A 335 -8.31 15.95 -21.41
CA ARG A 335 -8.39 14.93 -20.34
C ARG A 335 -9.81 14.42 -20.08
N GLN A 336 -10.79 15.33 -19.94
CA GLN A 336 -12.16 14.93 -19.65
C GLN A 336 -12.84 14.29 -20.87
N ALA A 337 -12.54 14.79 -22.07
CA ALA A 337 -13.04 14.20 -23.30
C ALA A 337 -12.62 12.75 -23.47
N ALA A 338 -11.37 12.39 -23.14
CA ALA A 338 -10.90 11.02 -23.25
C ALA A 338 -11.76 10.05 -22.41
N ALA A 339 -12.06 10.43 -21.16
CA ALA A 339 -12.90 9.62 -20.28
C ALA A 339 -14.35 9.54 -20.79
N LEU A 340 -14.93 10.67 -21.22
CA LEU A 340 -16.30 10.73 -21.72
C LEU A 340 -16.48 9.90 -23.02
N LEU A 341 -15.53 10.01 -23.95
CA LEU A 341 -15.57 9.25 -25.20
C LEU A 341 -15.37 7.77 -24.98
N GLN A 342 -14.51 7.38 -24.03
CA GLN A 342 -14.36 5.96 -23.65
C GLN A 342 -15.66 5.41 -23.05
N GLN A 343 -16.34 6.16 -22.19
CA GLN A 343 -17.65 5.76 -21.65
C GLN A 343 -18.72 5.67 -22.77
N ALA A 344 -18.69 6.56 -23.75
CA ALA A 344 -19.57 6.51 -24.89
C ALA A 344 -19.41 5.21 -25.70
N VAL A 345 -18.16 4.75 -25.90
CA VAL A 345 -17.87 3.46 -26.54
C VAL A 345 -18.46 2.30 -25.74
N VAL A 346 -18.19 2.25 -24.43
CA VAL A 346 -18.66 1.15 -23.57
C VAL A 346 -20.19 1.07 -23.52
N ASN A 347 -20.85 2.22 -23.57
CA ASN A 347 -22.31 2.30 -23.48
C ASN A 347 -23.02 2.36 -24.85
N GLU A 348 -22.29 2.18 -25.97
CA GLU A 348 -22.79 2.28 -27.35
C GLU A 348 -23.54 3.59 -27.63
N ARG A 349 -23.08 4.71 -27.04
CA ARG A 349 -23.72 6.03 -27.17
C ARG A 349 -22.97 6.91 -28.15
N LYS A 350 -23.72 7.78 -28.86
CA LYS A 350 -23.13 8.71 -29.82
C LYS A 350 -22.61 9.98 -29.13
N PRO A 351 -21.34 10.34 -29.33
CA PRO A 351 -20.80 11.62 -28.88
C PRO A 351 -21.16 12.73 -29.86
N TRP A 352 -21.35 13.94 -29.32
CA TRP A 352 -21.54 15.15 -30.08
C TRP A 352 -20.57 16.22 -29.60
N LEU A 353 -19.92 16.91 -30.53
CA LEU A 353 -19.06 18.04 -30.24
C LEU A 353 -19.65 19.29 -30.92
N ALA A 354 -19.87 20.33 -30.13
CA ALA A 354 -20.26 21.65 -30.61
C ALA A 354 -19.09 22.63 -30.42
N LEU A 355 -18.60 23.20 -31.50
CA LEU A 355 -17.64 24.30 -31.49
C LEU A 355 -18.41 25.61 -31.64
N VAL A 356 -18.29 26.49 -30.64
CA VAL A 356 -19.05 27.74 -30.51
C VAL A 356 -18.08 28.91 -30.61
N ASP A 357 -18.41 29.90 -31.44
CA ASP A 357 -17.59 31.10 -31.65
C ASP A 357 -18.47 32.34 -31.61
N ILE A 358 -18.00 33.39 -30.92
CA ILE A 358 -18.75 34.64 -30.75
C ILE A 358 -18.60 35.46 -32.04
N ASP A 359 -19.72 35.72 -32.69
CA ASP A 359 -19.75 36.47 -33.94
C ASP A 359 -19.26 37.92 -33.69
N HIS A 360 -18.32 38.34 -34.53
CA HIS A 360 -17.75 39.72 -34.50
C HIS A 360 -17.16 40.14 -33.12
N PHE A 361 -16.60 39.21 -32.37
CA PHE A 361 -16.00 39.47 -31.04
C PHE A 361 -14.97 40.61 -31.05
N LYS A 362 -14.22 40.71 -32.11
CA LYS A 362 -13.27 41.82 -32.32
C LYS A 362 -13.96 43.17 -32.29
N ASP A 363 -15.15 43.30 -32.90
CA ASP A 363 -15.91 44.58 -32.92
C ASP A 363 -16.33 44.99 -31.50
N ILE A 364 -16.61 44.05 -30.60
CA ILE A 364 -16.89 44.29 -29.18
C ILE A 364 -15.67 44.92 -28.51
N ASN A 365 -14.49 44.32 -28.70
CA ASN A 365 -13.23 44.81 -28.13
C ASN A 365 -12.87 46.20 -28.70
N ASP A 366 -13.04 46.43 -30.00
CA ASP A 366 -12.67 47.66 -30.65
C ASP A 366 -13.57 48.83 -30.28
N HIS A 367 -14.88 48.59 -30.00
CA HIS A 367 -15.86 49.65 -29.63
C HIS A 367 -15.98 49.86 -28.13
N ALA A 368 -16.03 48.79 -27.33
CA ALA A 368 -16.30 48.86 -25.90
C ALA A 368 -15.07 48.56 -25.02
N GLY A 369 -13.92 48.23 -25.65
CA GLY A 369 -12.68 47.94 -24.97
C GLY A 369 -12.59 46.52 -24.46
N HIS A 370 -11.37 46.03 -24.24
CA HIS A 370 -11.08 44.66 -23.72
C HIS A 370 -11.86 44.25 -22.46
N PRO A 371 -12.08 45.17 -21.47
CA PRO A 371 -12.89 44.79 -20.31
C PRO A 371 -14.35 44.45 -20.63
N ALA A 372 -14.93 44.99 -21.70
CA ALA A 372 -16.24 44.61 -22.17
C ALA A 372 -16.23 43.26 -22.90
N GLY A 373 -15.18 42.97 -23.68
CA GLY A 373 -14.95 41.65 -24.25
C GLY A 373 -14.79 40.57 -23.19
N ASP A 374 -14.05 40.84 -22.13
CA ASP A 374 -13.89 39.88 -21.01
C ASP A 374 -15.26 39.61 -20.33
N ARG A 375 -16.09 40.63 -20.11
CA ARG A 375 -17.45 40.42 -19.59
C ARG A 375 -18.31 39.61 -20.55
N ALA A 376 -18.21 39.83 -21.86
CA ALA A 376 -18.94 39.06 -22.85
C ALA A 376 -18.52 37.56 -22.81
N LEU A 377 -17.22 37.28 -22.73
CA LEU A 377 -16.70 35.92 -22.58
C LEU A 377 -17.21 35.24 -21.30
N LEU A 378 -17.19 35.93 -20.16
CA LEU A 378 -17.73 35.44 -18.90
C LEU A 378 -19.23 35.10 -18.99
N GLU A 379 -20.00 35.97 -19.63
CA GLU A 379 -21.44 35.75 -19.75
C GLU A 379 -21.78 34.65 -20.74
N VAL A 380 -21.07 34.53 -21.87
CA VAL A 380 -21.20 33.39 -22.78
C VAL A 380 -20.87 32.12 -22.04
N ALA A 381 -19.77 32.05 -21.29
CA ALA A 381 -19.39 30.88 -20.49
C ALA A 381 -20.51 30.48 -19.52
N ARG A 382 -21.14 31.46 -18.84
CA ARG A 382 -22.27 31.22 -17.95
C ARG A 382 -23.49 30.67 -18.65
N LEU A 383 -23.82 31.22 -19.84
CA LEU A 383 -24.93 30.76 -20.68
C LEU A 383 -24.68 29.32 -21.16
N LEU A 384 -23.46 29.00 -21.61
CA LEU A 384 -23.07 27.64 -22.02
C LEU A 384 -23.27 26.64 -20.87
N LEU A 385 -22.79 26.97 -19.65
CA LEU A 385 -22.98 26.10 -18.49
C LEU A 385 -24.45 25.92 -18.13
N ARG A 386 -25.25 26.97 -18.22
CA ARG A 386 -26.70 26.89 -17.92
C ARG A 386 -27.46 26.02 -18.91
N GLU A 387 -27.08 26.08 -20.17
CA GLU A 387 -27.73 25.32 -21.25
C GLU A 387 -27.14 23.91 -21.44
N SER A 388 -26.05 23.57 -20.73
CA SER A 388 -25.44 22.24 -20.71
C SER A 388 -25.90 21.44 -19.50
N ARG A 389 -25.86 20.11 -19.60
CA ARG A 389 -26.14 19.20 -18.48
C ARG A 389 -24.91 19.06 -17.60
N THR A 390 -25.11 18.51 -16.41
CA THR A 390 -24.01 18.26 -15.46
C THR A 390 -22.93 17.33 -16.02
N ASP A 391 -23.33 16.40 -16.90
CA ASP A 391 -22.42 15.40 -17.51
C ASP A 391 -21.80 15.89 -18.82
N ASP A 392 -22.22 17.07 -19.33
CA ASP A 392 -21.61 17.67 -20.52
C ASP A 392 -20.30 18.35 -20.15
N VAL A 393 -19.33 18.29 -21.04
CA VAL A 393 -18.03 18.93 -20.87
C VAL A 393 -18.01 20.26 -21.61
N VAL A 394 -17.88 21.36 -20.86
CA VAL A 394 -17.83 22.73 -21.42
C VAL A 394 -16.43 23.29 -21.20
N SER A 395 -15.83 23.84 -22.27
CA SER A 395 -14.49 24.41 -22.24
C SER A 395 -14.36 25.68 -23.05
N ARG A 396 -13.41 26.53 -22.67
CA ARG A 396 -12.91 27.62 -23.53
C ARG A 396 -11.68 27.10 -24.27
N TRP A 397 -11.80 27.02 -25.61
CA TRP A 397 -10.76 26.44 -26.44
C TRP A 397 -9.62 27.43 -26.74
N ALA A 398 -9.96 28.59 -27.24
CA ALA A 398 -9.02 29.69 -27.49
C ALA A 398 -9.80 30.99 -27.72
N GLY A 399 -9.28 32.14 -27.26
CA GLY A 399 -9.86 33.45 -27.56
C GLY A 399 -11.37 33.54 -27.27
N ASP A 400 -12.19 33.61 -28.32
CA ASP A 400 -13.65 33.68 -28.33
C ASP A 400 -14.32 32.34 -28.70
N GLU A 401 -13.52 31.25 -28.78
CA GLU A 401 -14.00 29.92 -29.11
C GLU A 401 -14.24 29.06 -27.87
N PHE A 402 -15.38 28.37 -27.84
CA PHE A 402 -15.78 27.43 -26.81
C PHE A 402 -16.12 26.06 -27.40
N VAL A 403 -15.96 25.00 -26.60
CA VAL A 403 -16.32 23.63 -26.99
C VAL A 403 -17.31 23.08 -25.97
N VAL A 404 -18.38 22.46 -26.44
CA VAL A 404 -19.28 21.65 -25.65
C VAL A 404 -19.25 20.23 -26.20
N LEU A 405 -18.82 19.28 -25.37
CA LEU A 405 -18.85 17.85 -25.68
C LEU A 405 -19.93 17.17 -24.85
N LEU A 406 -20.83 16.49 -25.49
CA LEU A 406 -21.95 15.81 -24.84
C LEU A 406 -22.12 14.39 -25.43
N VAL A 407 -22.76 13.52 -24.65
CA VAL A 407 -23.09 12.14 -25.06
C VAL A 407 -24.60 11.95 -24.98
N GLU A 408 -25.15 11.31 -25.99
CA GLU A 408 -26.58 11.02 -26.08
C GLU A 408 -27.03 10.12 -24.90
N HIS A 409 -28.15 10.50 -24.24
CA HIS A 409 -28.72 9.75 -23.13
C HIS A 409 -30.11 9.26 -23.50
N GLY A 410 -30.33 7.92 -23.41
CA GLY A 410 -31.66 7.31 -23.58
C GLY A 410 -31.87 6.63 -24.91
N ASP A 411 -32.96 5.86 -24.99
CA ASP A 411 -33.40 5.07 -26.16
C ASP A 411 -34.01 5.90 -27.29
N ASP A 412 -34.08 7.24 -27.12
CA ASP A 412 -34.60 8.12 -28.19
C ASP A 412 -33.57 8.21 -29.32
N ALA A 413 -33.76 7.33 -30.30
CA ALA A 413 -33.01 7.27 -31.56
C ALA A 413 -33.21 8.50 -32.47
N SER A 414 -33.68 9.63 -31.94
CA SER A 414 -33.69 10.89 -32.68
C SER A 414 -32.26 11.44 -32.72
N CYS A 415 -31.61 11.35 -33.88
CA CYS A 415 -30.26 11.89 -34.19
C CYS A 415 -30.14 13.41 -34.00
N SER A 416 -30.66 13.98 -32.91
CA SER A 416 -30.83 15.44 -32.76
C SER A 416 -30.31 16.03 -31.42
N ALA A 417 -29.73 15.22 -30.53
CA ALA A 417 -29.32 15.74 -29.20
C ALA A 417 -28.30 16.88 -29.31
N GLY A 418 -27.27 16.71 -30.15
CA GLY A 418 -26.24 17.75 -30.37
C GLY A 418 -26.81 19.01 -31.04
N PRO A 419 -27.47 18.91 -32.20
CA PRO A 419 -28.10 20.07 -32.85
C PRO A 419 -29.13 20.78 -31.99
N THR A 420 -29.92 20.04 -31.21
CA THR A 420 -30.92 20.60 -30.28
C THR A 420 -30.27 21.40 -29.15
N ALA A 421 -29.22 20.86 -28.57
CA ALA A 421 -28.44 21.57 -27.51
C ALA A 421 -27.77 22.81 -28.10
N ALA A 422 -27.15 22.72 -29.26
CA ALA A 422 -26.53 23.86 -29.93
C ALA A 422 -27.53 24.97 -30.28
N GLU A 423 -28.70 24.64 -30.78
CA GLU A 423 -29.74 25.64 -31.09
C GLU A 423 -30.30 26.29 -29.81
N ARG A 424 -30.41 25.55 -28.69
CA ARG A 424 -30.77 26.12 -27.39
C ARG A 424 -29.72 27.11 -26.91
N ILE A 425 -28.43 26.75 -27.02
CA ILE A 425 -27.30 27.63 -26.69
C ILE A 425 -27.35 28.89 -27.56
N ARG A 426 -27.47 28.74 -28.87
CA ARG A 426 -27.52 29.87 -29.80
C ARG A 426 -28.64 30.85 -29.44
N ARG A 427 -29.86 30.34 -29.17
CA ARG A 427 -30.99 31.16 -28.74
C ARG A 427 -30.73 31.85 -27.41
N ALA A 428 -30.20 31.12 -26.44
CA ALA A 428 -29.88 31.69 -25.12
C ALA A 428 -28.89 32.84 -25.21
N VAL A 429 -27.93 32.80 -26.15
CA VAL A 429 -27.00 33.92 -26.40
C VAL A 429 -27.71 35.05 -27.18
N HIS A 430 -28.49 34.72 -28.21
CA HIS A 430 -29.18 35.69 -29.05
C HIS A 430 -30.24 36.51 -28.25
N ASP A 431 -31.00 35.85 -27.38
CA ASP A 431 -32.12 36.45 -26.62
C ASP A 431 -31.66 37.11 -25.32
N HIS A 432 -30.34 37.06 -25.01
CA HIS A 432 -29.78 37.62 -23.79
C HIS A 432 -29.75 39.15 -23.85
N ASP A 433 -30.04 39.83 -22.72
CA ASP A 433 -29.94 41.30 -22.61
C ASP A 433 -28.46 41.71 -22.39
N TRP A 434 -27.76 41.86 -23.49
CA TRP A 434 -26.35 42.23 -23.50
C TRP A 434 -26.06 43.67 -23.02
N ARG A 435 -27.08 44.55 -22.99
CA ARG A 435 -26.89 45.95 -22.53
C ARG A 435 -26.47 45.98 -21.05
N LEU A 436 -26.97 45.04 -20.27
CA LEU A 436 -26.61 44.94 -18.84
C LEU A 436 -25.14 44.44 -18.64
N VAL A 437 -24.57 43.79 -19.62
CA VAL A 437 -23.23 43.18 -19.52
C VAL A 437 -22.14 44.04 -20.14
N VAL A 438 -22.35 44.52 -21.34
CA VAL A 438 -21.33 45.23 -22.16
C VAL A 438 -21.71 46.65 -22.50
N GLY A 439 -22.95 47.08 -22.18
CA GLY A 439 -23.49 48.40 -22.59
C GLY A 439 -24.06 48.35 -24.01
N ASP A 440 -24.28 49.51 -24.61
CA ASP A 440 -24.79 49.59 -25.98
C ASP A 440 -23.71 49.15 -26.98
N THR A 441 -24.06 48.16 -27.80
CA THR A 441 -23.21 47.64 -28.87
C THR A 441 -23.77 47.98 -30.25
N ALA A 442 -22.90 48.18 -31.22
CA ALA A 442 -23.32 48.53 -32.58
C ALA A 442 -24.08 47.37 -33.29
N ARG A 443 -23.94 46.15 -32.80
CA ARG A 443 -24.61 44.94 -33.32
C ARG A 443 -25.02 44.03 -32.18
N PRO A 444 -26.06 43.18 -32.37
CA PRO A 444 -26.38 42.10 -31.44
C PRO A 444 -25.22 41.13 -31.28
N ILE A 445 -24.97 40.71 -30.02
CA ILE A 445 -23.99 39.65 -29.75
C ILE A 445 -24.69 38.32 -30.03
N THR A 446 -24.09 37.52 -30.93
CA THR A 446 -24.57 36.22 -31.35
C THR A 446 -23.43 35.23 -31.40
N VAL A 447 -23.73 33.95 -31.57
CA VAL A 447 -22.75 32.89 -31.74
C VAL A 447 -23.05 32.06 -32.99
N SER A 448 -21.99 31.67 -33.69
CA SER A 448 -22.04 30.65 -34.71
C SER A 448 -21.60 29.33 -34.11
N ILE A 449 -22.28 28.23 -34.44
CA ILE A 449 -22.02 26.92 -33.86
C ILE A 449 -21.85 25.87 -34.94
N GLY A 450 -20.73 25.18 -34.96
CA GLY A 450 -20.50 23.96 -35.73
C GLY A 450 -20.67 22.74 -34.87
N VAL A 451 -21.51 21.81 -35.30
CA VAL A 451 -21.81 20.58 -34.54
C VAL A 451 -21.34 19.37 -35.31
N ALA A 452 -20.66 18.45 -34.66
CA ALA A 452 -20.25 17.17 -35.26
C ALA A 452 -20.64 15.97 -34.42
N THR A 453 -20.89 14.86 -35.08
CA THR A 453 -21.03 13.53 -34.48
C THR A 453 -20.34 12.51 -35.35
N GLY A 454 -19.93 11.39 -34.77
CA GLY A 454 -19.23 10.33 -35.50
C GLY A 454 -18.47 9.39 -34.55
N PRO A 455 -17.41 8.76 -35.03
CA PRO A 455 -16.56 7.94 -34.17
C PRO A 455 -16.05 8.70 -32.96
N PRO A 456 -15.85 8.06 -31.79
CA PRO A 456 -15.50 8.69 -30.53
C PRO A 456 -14.00 9.08 -30.46
N HIS A 457 -13.57 9.88 -31.46
CA HIS A 457 -12.23 10.45 -31.55
C HIS A 457 -12.32 11.97 -31.51
N LEU A 458 -11.70 12.58 -30.51
CA LEU A 458 -11.81 14.02 -30.25
C LEU A 458 -11.36 14.84 -31.47
N ASP A 459 -10.22 14.49 -32.10
CA ASP A 459 -9.68 15.24 -33.24
C ASP A 459 -10.57 15.17 -34.47
N SER A 460 -11.17 13.99 -34.75
CA SER A 460 -12.10 13.83 -35.86
C SER A 460 -13.38 14.63 -35.68
N LEU A 461 -13.94 14.59 -34.46
CA LEU A 461 -15.11 15.37 -34.09
C LEU A 461 -14.82 16.89 -34.16
N PHE A 462 -13.64 17.30 -33.69
CA PHE A 462 -13.24 18.70 -33.73
C PHE A 462 -13.11 19.20 -35.16
N THR A 463 -12.40 18.47 -36.03
CA THR A 463 -12.23 18.84 -37.43
C THR A 463 -13.57 18.98 -38.18
N ALA A 464 -14.49 18.06 -37.96
CA ALA A 464 -15.83 18.13 -38.58
C ALA A 464 -16.63 19.33 -38.01
N ALA A 465 -16.57 19.58 -36.69
CA ALA A 465 -17.24 20.72 -36.11
C ALA A 465 -16.65 22.07 -36.63
N ASP A 466 -15.34 22.15 -36.83
CA ASP A 466 -14.68 23.34 -37.40
C ASP A 466 -15.16 23.61 -38.85
N HIS A 467 -15.26 22.58 -39.71
CA HIS A 467 -15.83 22.70 -41.03
C HIS A 467 -17.28 23.18 -40.98
N ALA A 468 -18.10 22.67 -40.08
CA ALA A 468 -19.46 23.11 -39.87
C ALA A 468 -19.51 24.57 -39.41
N LEU A 469 -18.67 24.99 -38.43
CA LEU A 469 -18.57 26.36 -37.94
C LEU A 469 -18.18 27.33 -39.05
N TYR A 470 -17.22 26.95 -39.88
CA TYR A 470 -16.84 27.74 -41.05
C TYR A 470 -18.02 28.01 -41.99
N ARG A 471 -18.87 26.97 -42.28
CA ARG A 471 -20.09 27.17 -43.06
C ARG A 471 -21.07 28.12 -42.38
N ALA A 472 -21.25 27.99 -41.05
CA ALA A 472 -22.14 28.86 -40.30
C ALA A 472 -21.71 30.33 -40.42
N LYS A 473 -20.43 30.61 -40.27
CA LYS A 473 -19.85 31.96 -40.40
C LYS A 473 -20.02 32.49 -41.84
N ARG A 474 -19.72 31.70 -42.88
CA ARG A 474 -19.88 32.12 -44.29
C ARG A 474 -21.36 32.40 -44.68
N ALA A 475 -22.26 31.73 -44.04
CA ALA A 475 -23.70 31.93 -44.29
C ALA A 475 -24.31 33.12 -43.52
N GLY A 476 -23.48 33.93 -42.86
CA GLY A 476 -23.90 35.19 -42.20
C GLY A 476 -23.90 35.15 -40.66
N GLY A 477 -23.42 34.09 -40.03
CA GLY A 477 -23.36 33.93 -38.57
C GLY A 477 -24.72 33.63 -37.93
N ASN A 478 -24.74 33.63 -36.58
CA ASN A 478 -25.94 33.42 -35.73
C ASN A 478 -26.73 32.13 -36.13
N ARG A 479 -26.07 31.04 -36.36
CA ARG A 479 -26.67 29.78 -36.78
C ARG A 479 -25.91 28.54 -36.34
N VAL A 480 -26.58 27.41 -36.42
CA VAL A 480 -26.02 26.08 -36.17
C VAL A 480 -25.88 25.36 -37.53
N GLU A 481 -24.72 24.81 -37.81
CA GLU A 481 -24.47 23.91 -38.92
C GLU A 481 -23.98 22.56 -38.38
N VAL A 482 -24.28 21.47 -39.09
CA VAL A 482 -23.99 20.09 -38.65
C VAL A 482 -23.17 19.36 -39.72
N GLU A 483 -22.19 18.53 -39.23
CA GLU A 483 -21.40 17.66 -40.07
C GLU A 483 -21.17 16.30 -39.40
N LEU A 484 -21.01 15.25 -40.21
CA LEU A 484 -20.63 13.92 -39.74
C LEU A 484 -19.10 13.81 -39.77
N ALA A 485 -18.50 13.45 -38.66
CA ALA A 485 -17.06 13.20 -38.60
C ALA A 485 -16.71 11.94 -39.43
N PRO A 486 -15.63 12.01 -40.25
CA PRO A 486 -15.17 10.85 -40.99
C PRO A 486 -14.63 9.78 -40.05
N LEU A 487 -14.65 8.52 -40.53
CA LEU A 487 -13.93 7.45 -39.85
C LEU A 487 -12.42 7.81 -39.81
N PRO A 488 -11.73 7.55 -38.69
CA PRO A 488 -10.28 7.76 -38.63
C PRO A 488 -9.60 6.88 -39.71
N GLU A 489 -8.69 7.48 -40.47
CA GLU A 489 -7.81 6.73 -41.35
C GLU A 489 -6.97 5.76 -40.51
N ARG A 490 -6.91 4.47 -40.91
CA ARG A 490 -6.20 3.41 -40.20
C ARG A 490 -4.68 3.59 -40.25
#